data_2cb76341ada6bbd3de2ca740ea9f1186
#
_entry.id   2cb76341ada6bbd3de2ca740ea9f1186
#
_cell.length_a   1.000
_cell.length_b   1.000
_cell.length_c   1.000
_cell.angle_alpha   90.00
_cell.angle_beta   90.00
_cell.angle_gamma   90.00
#
_symmetry.space_group_name_H-M   'P 1'
#
loop_
_entity.id
_entity.type
_entity.pdbx_description
1 polymer ?
#
loop_
_entity_poly.entity_id
_entity_poly.type
_entity_poly.pdbx_seq_one_letter_code
_entity_poly.pdbx_strand_id
1 'polypeptide(L)'
;MTKETYFEELSYALRRRELLPRPLEEDGLLPVEWNGRILCRVTESGAVRYDPTWVDTSRAKAALAQVTEAAGTVMEYMTLLENAPPLKADGLADGYRVLAEFNGTVLAGTETLLGAQFVTWARDYDRSGVNNGHYYMEDYQGAREDFALRSGLVARERVFDREQLEGLRQAVQGLSLIHI
;
A
#
# COMPACT_ATOMS: atom_id res chain seq x y z
N MET A 1 13.62 -11.18 3.13
CA MET A 1 12.42 -10.95 3.99
C MET A 1 12.19 -12.19 4.85
N THR A 2 12.10 -12.04 6.18
CA THR A 2 11.72 -13.14 7.06
C THR A 2 10.20 -13.13 7.28
N LYS A 3 9.65 -14.27 7.72
CA LYS A 3 8.24 -14.40 8.08
C LYS A 3 7.85 -13.41 9.19
N GLU A 4 8.71 -13.27 10.18
CA GLU A 4 8.51 -12.40 11.33
C GLU A 4 8.40 -10.94 10.89
N THR A 5 9.33 -10.45 10.08
CA THR A 5 9.32 -9.08 9.55
C THR A 5 8.08 -8.80 8.70
N TYR A 6 7.64 -9.76 7.88
CA TYR A 6 6.41 -9.61 7.11
C TYR A 6 5.17 -9.47 8.01
N PHE A 7 5.02 -10.32 9.03
CA PHE A 7 3.87 -10.25 9.91
C PHE A 7 3.89 -9.05 10.86
N GLU A 8 5.05 -8.56 11.25
CA GLU A 8 5.17 -7.30 11.99
C GLU A 8 4.66 -6.13 11.13
N GLU A 9 5.16 -6.00 9.91
CA GLU A 9 4.75 -4.93 8.99
C GLU A 9 3.26 -5.03 8.63
N LEU A 10 2.77 -6.24 8.33
CA LEU A 10 1.34 -6.47 8.10
C LEU A 10 0.50 -6.10 9.33
N SER A 11 0.98 -6.39 10.52
CA SER A 11 0.27 -6.05 11.76
C SER A 11 0.14 -4.53 11.93
N TYR A 12 1.15 -3.74 11.57
CA TYR A 12 1.05 -2.28 11.54
C TYR A 12 0.00 -1.82 10.52
N ALA A 13 0.04 -2.35 9.30
CA ALA A 13 -0.90 -2.00 8.24
C ALA A 13 -2.36 -2.34 8.57
N LEU A 14 -2.61 -3.46 9.25
CA LEU A 14 -3.93 -3.90 9.67
C LEU A 14 -4.50 -3.03 10.82
N ARG A 15 -3.69 -2.72 11.84
CA ARG A 15 -4.13 -1.89 12.97
C ARG A 15 -4.60 -0.50 12.54
N ARG A 16 -3.96 0.10 11.53
CA ARG A 16 -4.38 1.39 10.95
C ARG A 16 -5.75 1.33 10.27
N ARG A 17 -6.22 0.13 9.90
CA ARG A 17 -7.53 -0.14 9.31
C ARG A 17 -8.56 -0.65 10.32
N GLU A 18 -8.27 -0.51 11.62
CA GLU A 18 -9.11 -1.03 12.72
C GLU A 18 -9.31 -2.55 12.67
N LEU A 19 -8.39 -3.26 12.04
CA LEU A 19 -8.32 -4.72 12.03
C LEU A 19 -7.29 -5.17 13.07
N LEU A 20 -7.64 -6.19 13.86
CA LEU A 20 -6.81 -6.60 15.00
C LEU A 20 -6.05 -7.88 14.70
N PRO A 21 -4.74 -7.80 14.34
CA PRO A 21 -3.92 -8.99 14.26
C PRO A 21 -3.75 -9.61 15.66
N ARG A 22 -3.90 -10.92 15.75
CA ARG A 22 -3.69 -11.70 16.97
C ARG A 22 -2.32 -12.39 16.93
N PRO A 23 -1.84 -12.93 18.06
CA PRO A 23 -0.60 -13.72 18.06
C PRO A 23 -0.66 -14.85 17.04
N LEU A 24 0.50 -15.16 16.45
CA LEU A 24 0.62 -16.27 15.49
C LEU A 24 0.13 -17.58 16.14
N GLU A 25 -0.63 -18.35 15.38
CA GLU A 25 -1.06 -19.69 15.75
C GLU A 25 0.12 -20.69 15.61
N GLU A 26 0.01 -21.86 16.21
CA GLU A 26 1.06 -22.93 16.16
C GLU A 26 1.36 -23.38 14.72
N ASP A 27 0.36 -23.35 13.84
CA ASP A 27 0.49 -23.63 12.41
C ASP A 27 1.14 -22.49 11.60
N GLY A 28 1.50 -21.40 12.30
CA GLY A 28 2.20 -20.25 11.74
C GLY A 28 1.34 -19.31 10.93
N LEU A 29 0.04 -19.34 11.08
CA LEU A 29 -0.89 -18.38 10.49
C LEU A 29 -1.07 -17.15 11.41
N LEU A 30 -1.30 -15.97 10.79
CA LEU A 30 -1.65 -14.75 11.50
C LEU A 30 -3.18 -14.59 11.52
N PRO A 31 -3.85 -14.81 12.67
CA PRO A 31 -5.29 -14.55 12.77
C PRO A 31 -5.55 -13.05 12.75
N VAL A 32 -6.58 -12.64 12.03
CA VAL A 32 -7.07 -11.26 11.99
C VAL A 32 -8.49 -11.22 12.54
N GLU A 33 -8.67 -10.46 13.61
CA GLU A 33 -9.96 -10.27 14.25
C GLU A 33 -10.62 -8.98 13.75
N TRP A 34 -11.93 -9.06 13.60
CA TRP A 34 -12.81 -7.94 13.31
C TRP A 34 -14.11 -8.10 14.09
N ASN A 35 -14.55 -7.04 14.77
CA ASN A 35 -15.76 -7.04 15.63
C ASN A 35 -15.82 -8.20 16.65
N GLY A 36 -14.69 -8.50 17.31
CA GLY A 36 -14.62 -9.52 18.36
C GLY A 36 -14.61 -10.97 17.86
N ARG A 37 -14.44 -11.20 16.55
CA ARG A 37 -14.39 -12.54 15.94
C ARG A 37 -13.24 -12.66 14.97
N ILE A 38 -12.64 -13.85 14.85
CA ILE A 38 -11.63 -14.10 13.82
C ILE A 38 -12.31 -14.07 12.45
N LEU A 39 -11.92 -13.07 11.65
CA LEU A 39 -12.41 -12.88 10.28
C LEU A 39 -11.71 -13.83 9.30
N CYS A 40 -10.39 -13.90 9.42
CA CYS A 40 -9.55 -14.70 8.52
C CYS A 40 -8.18 -14.98 9.16
N ARG A 41 -7.35 -15.73 8.45
CA ARG A 41 -5.95 -16.01 8.77
C ARG A 41 -5.08 -15.71 7.56
N VAL A 42 -3.93 -15.08 7.78
CA VAL A 42 -2.98 -14.75 6.72
C VAL A 42 -1.77 -15.67 6.81
N THR A 43 -1.35 -16.22 5.67
CA THR A 43 -0.14 -17.04 5.55
C THR A 43 1.11 -16.18 5.38
N GLU A 44 2.28 -16.75 5.54
CA GLU A 44 3.56 -16.09 5.27
C GLU A 44 3.75 -15.68 3.80
N SER A 45 2.99 -16.26 2.87
CA SER A 45 2.96 -15.87 1.46
C SER A 45 1.91 -14.80 1.13
N GLY A 46 1.23 -14.23 2.14
CA GLY A 46 0.18 -13.23 1.95
C GLY A 46 -1.18 -13.79 1.54
N ALA A 47 -1.34 -15.12 1.43
CA ALA A 47 -2.64 -15.70 1.13
C ALA A 47 -3.59 -15.59 2.32
N VAL A 48 -4.85 -15.24 2.05
CA VAL A 48 -5.88 -15.04 3.08
C VAL A 48 -6.83 -16.24 3.08
N ARG A 49 -6.92 -16.93 4.22
CA ARG A 49 -7.82 -18.07 4.46
C ARG A 49 -8.97 -17.64 5.34
N TYR A 50 -10.19 -17.92 4.94
CA TYR A 50 -11.41 -17.58 5.69
C TYR A 50 -12.49 -18.64 5.51
N ASP A 51 -13.45 -18.66 6.42
CA ASP A 51 -14.67 -19.47 6.31
C ASP A 51 -15.76 -18.61 5.63
N PRO A 52 -16.28 -19.00 4.45
CA PRO A 52 -17.31 -18.25 3.75
C PRO A 52 -18.58 -18.03 4.57
N THR A 53 -18.89 -18.90 5.52
CA THR A 53 -20.09 -18.77 6.39
C THR A 53 -19.98 -17.60 7.36
N TRP A 54 -18.76 -17.12 7.64
CA TRP A 54 -18.51 -16.00 8.56
C TRP A 54 -18.38 -14.66 7.83
N VAL A 55 -18.36 -14.69 6.49
CA VAL A 55 -18.22 -13.52 5.62
C VAL A 55 -19.50 -13.35 4.79
N ASP A 56 -20.64 -13.38 5.46
CA ASP A 56 -21.96 -13.32 4.84
C ASP A 56 -22.50 -11.90 4.63
N THR A 57 -22.06 -10.93 5.44
CA THR A 57 -22.48 -9.54 5.36
C THR A 57 -21.60 -8.70 4.44
N SER A 58 -22.16 -7.63 3.86
CA SER A 58 -21.40 -6.66 3.06
C SER A 58 -20.24 -6.01 3.87
N ARG A 59 -20.44 -5.80 5.17
CA ARG A 59 -19.39 -5.24 6.06
C ARG A 59 -18.25 -6.23 6.27
N ALA A 60 -18.57 -7.52 6.53
CA ALA A 60 -17.55 -8.56 6.67
C ALA A 60 -16.76 -8.76 5.37
N LYS A 61 -17.43 -8.72 4.21
CA LYS A 61 -16.78 -8.76 2.89
C LYS A 61 -15.84 -7.58 2.68
N ALA A 62 -16.27 -6.37 3.05
CA ALA A 62 -15.42 -5.18 2.97
C ALA A 62 -14.19 -5.28 3.91
N ALA A 63 -14.37 -5.75 5.15
CA ALA A 63 -13.26 -5.98 6.06
C ALA A 63 -12.27 -7.04 5.53
N LEU A 64 -12.77 -8.16 4.98
CA LEU A 64 -11.93 -9.17 4.35
C LEU A 64 -11.16 -8.62 3.13
N ALA A 65 -11.79 -7.80 2.31
CA ALA A 65 -11.13 -7.13 1.18
C ALA A 65 -9.99 -6.23 1.65
N GLN A 66 -10.16 -5.49 2.74
CA GLN A 66 -9.10 -4.67 3.35
C GLN A 66 -7.92 -5.52 3.86
N VAL A 67 -8.19 -6.69 4.46
CA VAL A 67 -7.11 -7.62 4.86
C VAL A 67 -6.36 -8.12 3.63
N THR A 68 -7.07 -8.53 2.59
CA THR A 68 -6.47 -9.05 1.36
C THR A 68 -5.62 -8.01 0.66
N GLU A 69 -6.11 -6.79 0.57
CA GLU A 69 -5.37 -5.64 0.02
C GLU A 69 -4.12 -5.36 0.85
N ALA A 70 -4.24 -5.26 2.18
CA ALA A 70 -3.12 -5.00 3.06
C ALA A 70 -2.03 -6.09 2.93
N ALA A 71 -2.43 -7.37 2.96
CA ALA A 71 -1.51 -8.49 2.84
C ALA A 71 -0.74 -8.48 1.51
N GLY A 72 -1.44 -8.20 0.40
CA GLY A 72 -0.82 -8.10 -0.93
C GLY A 72 0.11 -6.89 -1.05
N THR A 73 -0.33 -5.73 -0.58
CA THR A 73 0.46 -4.49 -0.63
C THR A 73 1.73 -4.58 0.20
N VAL A 74 1.64 -5.11 1.43
CA VAL A 74 2.82 -5.32 2.30
C VAL A 74 3.79 -6.30 1.66
N MET A 75 3.30 -7.41 1.13
CA MET A 75 4.14 -8.40 0.44
C MET A 75 4.87 -7.78 -0.76
N GLU A 76 4.17 -6.97 -1.55
CA GLU A 76 4.72 -6.29 -2.73
C GLU A 76 5.89 -5.38 -2.34
N TYR A 77 5.65 -4.39 -1.46
CA TYR A 77 6.70 -3.42 -1.18
C TYR A 77 7.85 -3.99 -0.35
N MET A 78 7.61 -4.95 0.53
CA MET A 78 8.70 -5.61 1.24
C MET A 78 9.60 -6.42 0.31
N THR A 79 9.00 -7.12 -0.67
CA THR A 79 9.76 -7.82 -1.70
C THR A 79 10.58 -6.83 -2.54
N LEU A 80 10.00 -5.68 -2.88
CA LEU A 80 10.72 -4.63 -3.58
C LEU A 80 11.87 -4.07 -2.74
N LEU A 81 11.63 -3.73 -1.47
CA LEU A 81 12.66 -3.20 -0.56
C LEU A 81 13.83 -4.17 -0.41
N GLU A 82 13.57 -5.46 -0.27
CA GLU A 82 14.63 -6.46 -0.14
C GLU A 82 15.56 -6.52 -1.36
N ASN A 83 14.98 -6.42 -2.56
CA ASN A 83 15.71 -6.61 -3.83
C ASN A 83 16.17 -5.29 -4.47
N ALA A 84 15.67 -4.15 -4.01
CA ALA A 84 15.98 -2.86 -4.58
C ALA A 84 17.44 -2.43 -4.32
N PRO A 85 18.10 -1.78 -5.28
CA PRO A 85 19.42 -1.22 -5.08
C PRO A 85 19.36 -0.03 -4.10
N PRO A 86 20.46 0.24 -3.37
CA PRO A 86 20.55 1.43 -2.52
C PRO A 86 20.44 2.70 -3.37
N LEU A 87 19.68 3.67 -2.88
CA LEU A 87 19.61 5.01 -3.46
C LEU A 87 20.86 5.80 -3.02
N LYS A 88 21.74 6.07 -3.99
CA LYS A 88 22.91 6.93 -3.79
C LYS A 88 22.57 8.33 -4.27
N ALA A 89 22.68 9.31 -3.38
CA ALA A 89 22.45 10.72 -3.69
C ALA A 89 23.24 11.59 -2.71
N ASP A 90 23.85 12.65 -3.20
CA ASP A 90 24.65 13.58 -2.40
C ASP A 90 23.76 14.24 -1.31
N GLY A 91 24.24 14.22 -0.07
CA GLY A 91 23.52 14.79 1.07
C GLY A 91 22.33 13.97 1.59
N LEU A 92 22.02 12.83 0.98
CA LEU A 92 20.99 11.92 1.48
C LEU A 92 21.59 10.94 2.51
N ALA A 93 20.85 10.73 3.61
CA ALA A 93 21.23 9.69 4.57
C ALA A 93 21.13 8.29 3.95
N ASP A 94 21.99 7.38 4.40
CA ASP A 94 21.95 5.98 4.00
C ASP A 94 20.62 5.30 4.43
N GLY A 95 20.28 4.21 3.73
CA GLY A 95 19.13 3.37 4.07
C GLY A 95 18.00 3.40 3.05
N TYR A 96 17.91 4.42 2.22
CA TYR A 96 16.92 4.45 1.14
C TYR A 96 17.27 3.50 0.00
N ARG A 97 16.25 2.86 -0.56
CA ARG A 97 16.34 1.96 -1.71
C ARG A 97 15.48 2.46 -2.86
N VAL A 98 15.94 2.27 -4.10
CA VAL A 98 15.21 2.68 -5.31
C VAL A 98 14.18 1.62 -5.65
N LEU A 99 12.90 1.87 -5.37
CA LEU A 99 11.80 0.96 -5.71
C LEU A 99 11.41 1.10 -7.18
N ALA A 100 11.43 2.32 -7.71
CA ALA A 100 11.24 2.61 -9.13
C ALA A 100 11.93 3.92 -9.50
N GLU A 101 12.36 4.04 -10.76
CA GLU A 101 12.88 5.29 -11.32
C GLU A 101 12.45 5.42 -12.77
N PHE A 102 11.84 6.55 -13.11
CA PHE A 102 11.44 6.87 -14.48
C PHE A 102 11.41 8.38 -14.69
N ASN A 103 11.90 8.82 -15.85
CA ASN A 103 11.89 10.23 -16.31
C ASN A 103 12.35 11.23 -15.23
N GLY A 104 13.46 10.90 -14.55
CA GLY A 104 14.03 11.75 -13.50
C GLY A 104 13.24 11.79 -12.18
N THR A 105 12.22 10.97 -12.03
CA THR A 105 11.50 10.78 -10.76
C THR A 105 11.90 9.44 -10.15
N VAL A 106 12.15 9.44 -8.84
CA VAL A 106 12.50 8.25 -8.04
C VAL A 106 11.40 8.01 -7.02
N LEU A 107 10.87 6.80 -6.98
CA LEU A 107 10.15 6.24 -5.84
C LEU A 107 11.16 5.49 -4.99
N ALA A 108 11.31 5.88 -3.75
CA ALA A 108 12.21 5.24 -2.80
C ALA A 108 11.48 4.79 -1.54
N GLY A 109 12.06 3.80 -0.88
CA GLY A 109 11.60 3.33 0.41
C GLY A 109 12.76 3.08 1.36
N THR A 110 12.47 3.12 2.65
CA THR A 110 13.40 2.80 3.73
C THR A 110 12.69 2.05 4.84
N GLU A 111 13.41 1.18 5.54
CA GLU A 111 12.90 0.50 6.72
C GLU A 111 13.27 1.32 7.97
N THR A 112 12.31 1.50 8.86
CA THR A 112 12.48 2.19 10.13
C THR A 112 11.95 1.34 11.29
N LEU A 113 12.19 1.77 12.53
CA LEU A 113 11.62 1.12 13.72
C LEU A 113 10.07 1.21 13.77
N LEU A 114 9.47 2.07 12.96
CA LEU A 114 8.02 2.26 12.87
C LEU A 114 7.40 1.62 11.63
N GLY A 115 8.16 0.80 10.91
CA GLY A 115 7.78 0.17 9.64
C GLY A 115 8.42 0.83 8.42
N ALA A 116 8.03 0.37 7.24
CA ALA A 116 8.50 0.91 5.97
C ALA A 116 7.96 2.33 5.73
N GLN A 117 8.81 3.20 5.17
CA GLN A 117 8.45 4.56 4.79
C GLN A 117 8.82 4.83 3.34
N PHE A 118 8.01 5.65 2.66
CA PHE A 118 8.10 5.89 1.24
C PHE A 118 8.20 7.38 0.93
N VAL A 119 8.91 7.69 -0.15
CA VAL A 119 9.13 9.06 -0.61
C VAL A 119 9.30 9.07 -2.12
N THR A 120 8.86 10.12 -2.78
CA THR A 120 9.19 10.40 -4.17
C THR A 120 10.11 11.62 -4.25
N TRP A 121 11.13 11.55 -5.10
CA TRP A 121 12.06 12.64 -5.38
C TRP A 121 12.20 12.89 -6.87
N ALA A 122 12.59 14.11 -7.21
CA ALA A 122 13.18 14.41 -8.51
C ALA A 122 14.70 14.23 -8.45
N ARG A 123 15.31 13.64 -9.48
CA ARG A 123 16.77 13.63 -9.67
C ARG A 123 17.24 15.01 -10.04
N ASP A 124 18.42 15.37 -9.58
CA ASP A 124 19.15 16.52 -10.08
C ASP A 124 19.55 16.32 -11.55
N TYR A 125 19.88 17.39 -12.22
CA TYR A 125 20.22 17.36 -13.65
C TYR A 125 21.39 16.44 -13.96
N ASP A 126 22.41 16.43 -13.11
CA ASP A 126 23.60 15.58 -13.22
C ASP A 126 23.42 14.20 -12.58
N ARG A 127 22.25 13.94 -11.99
CA ARG A 127 21.87 12.70 -11.29
C ARG A 127 22.70 12.39 -10.04
N SER A 128 23.48 13.34 -9.52
CA SER A 128 24.28 13.16 -8.32
C SER A 128 23.42 13.20 -7.04
N GLY A 129 22.32 13.95 -7.07
CA GLY A 129 21.43 14.17 -5.92
C GLY A 129 19.97 13.93 -6.22
N VAL A 130 19.16 14.23 -5.21
CA VAL A 130 17.69 14.23 -5.28
C VAL A 130 17.13 15.47 -4.59
N ASN A 131 16.02 15.98 -5.09
CA ASN A 131 15.33 17.16 -4.55
C ASN A 131 13.80 17.00 -4.63
N ASN A 132 13.07 18.04 -4.16
CA ASN A 132 11.60 18.09 -4.20
C ASN A 132 10.93 16.82 -3.67
N GLY A 133 11.32 16.41 -2.44
CA GLY A 133 10.81 15.21 -1.81
C GLY A 133 9.36 15.36 -1.36
N HIS A 134 8.50 14.39 -1.75
CA HIS A 134 7.17 14.20 -1.19
C HIS A 134 7.20 12.95 -0.30
N TYR A 135 7.00 13.15 1.01
CA TYR A 135 7.10 12.10 2.02
C TYR A 135 5.72 11.52 2.32
N TYR A 136 5.56 10.23 2.10
CA TYR A 136 4.31 9.50 2.25
C TYR A 136 4.24 8.65 3.51
N MET A 137 5.33 8.67 4.32
CA MET A 137 5.44 7.80 5.47
C MET A 137 5.13 6.34 5.06
N GLU A 138 4.16 5.72 5.71
CA GLU A 138 3.73 4.35 5.44
C GLU A 138 2.73 4.19 4.26
N ASP A 139 2.32 5.28 3.64
CA ASP A 139 1.37 5.25 2.53
C ASP A 139 2.06 4.91 1.19
N TYR A 140 2.30 3.60 0.99
CA TYR A 140 2.90 3.09 -0.24
C TYR A 140 2.05 3.38 -1.48
N GLN A 141 0.73 3.31 -1.36
CA GLN A 141 -0.18 3.58 -2.49
C GLN A 141 -0.12 5.04 -2.92
N GLY A 142 -0.19 5.98 -1.96
CA GLY A 142 -0.02 7.41 -2.25
C GLY A 142 1.33 7.71 -2.89
N ALA A 143 2.41 7.08 -2.41
CA ALA A 143 3.73 7.23 -3.01
C ALA A 143 3.80 6.72 -4.46
N ARG A 144 3.16 5.59 -4.76
CA ARG A 144 3.07 5.05 -6.14
C ARG A 144 2.27 5.96 -7.07
N GLU A 145 1.14 6.46 -6.60
CA GLU A 145 0.30 7.39 -7.37
C GLU A 145 1.05 8.68 -7.69
N ASP A 146 1.71 9.28 -6.69
CA ASP A 146 2.54 10.46 -6.90
C ASP A 146 3.69 10.19 -7.88
N PHE A 147 4.38 9.06 -7.73
CA PHE A 147 5.42 8.65 -8.67
C PHE A 147 4.90 8.54 -10.09
N ALA A 148 3.75 7.88 -10.30
CA ALA A 148 3.14 7.72 -11.62
C ALA A 148 2.79 9.07 -12.27
N LEU A 149 2.28 10.02 -11.48
CA LEU A 149 1.96 11.37 -11.94
C LEU A 149 3.21 12.21 -12.21
N ARG A 150 4.16 12.25 -11.26
CA ARG A 150 5.39 13.07 -11.37
C ARG A 150 6.31 12.59 -12.48
N SER A 151 6.40 11.30 -12.68
CA SER A 151 7.21 10.71 -13.74
C SER A 151 6.57 10.82 -15.12
N GLY A 152 5.29 11.16 -15.21
CA GLY A 152 4.53 11.24 -16.46
C GLY A 152 4.10 9.87 -17.00
N LEU A 153 4.20 8.80 -16.21
CA LEU A 153 3.65 7.48 -16.59
C LEU A 153 2.13 7.54 -16.75
N VAL A 154 1.48 8.37 -15.94
CA VAL A 154 0.05 8.66 -16.05
C VAL A 154 -0.12 10.16 -16.23
N ALA A 155 -0.82 10.57 -17.28
CA ALA A 155 -1.16 11.96 -17.50
C ALA A 155 -2.19 12.41 -16.44
N ARG A 156 -1.98 13.59 -15.84
CA ARG A 156 -2.82 14.10 -14.76
C ARG A 156 -4.30 14.19 -15.16
N GLU A 157 -4.58 14.49 -16.43
CA GLU A 157 -5.91 14.59 -17.00
C GLU A 157 -6.64 13.23 -17.11
N ARG A 158 -5.94 12.13 -16.87
CA ARG A 158 -6.51 10.76 -16.87
C ARG A 158 -6.84 10.25 -15.48
N VAL A 159 -6.55 11.03 -14.45
CA VAL A 159 -6.84 10.68 -13.06
C VAL A 159 -7.99 11.55 -12.58
N PHE A 160 -9.09 10.92 -12.22
CA PHE A 160 -10.23 11.60 -11.60
C PHE A 160 -9.99 11.71 -10.09
N ASP A 161 -10.17 12.89 -9.54
CA ASP A 161 -10.23 13.06 -8.09
C ASP A 161 -11.57 12.54 -7.53
N ARG A 162 -11.67 12.49 -6.20
CA ARG A 162 -12.85 11.96 -5.52
C ARG A 162 -14.13 12.74 -5.85
N GLU A 163 -14.03 14.06 -6.00
CA GLU A 163 -15.15 14.94 -6.32
C GLU A 163 -15.65 14.71 -7.75
N GLN A 164 -14.72 14.56 -8.69
CA GLN A 164 -15.02 14.22 -10.09
C GLN A 164 -15.67 12.85 -10.22
N LEU A 165 -15.17 11.84 -9.49
CA LEU A 165 -15.76 10.50 -9.46
C LEU A 165 -17.19 10.51 -8.89
N GLU A 166 -17.41 11.26 -7.80
CA GLU A 166 -18.75 11.40 -7.22
C GLU A 166 -19.70 12.13 -8.17
N GLY A 167 -19.25 13.18 -8.84
CA GLY A 167 -20.02 13.89 -9.88
C GLY A 167 -20.38 12.98 -11.03
N LEU A 168 -19.46 12.17 -11.53
CA LEU A 168 -19.74 11.16 -12.57
C LEU A 168 -20.76 10.13 -12.11
N ARG A 169 -20.64 9.62 -10.87
CA ARG A 169 -21.59 8.68 -10.28
C ARG A 169 -23.00 9.26 -10.21
N GLN A 170 -23.15 10.50 -9.75
CA GLN A 170 -24.43 11.19 -9.70
C GLN A 170 -25.04 11.42 -11.08
N ALA A 171 -24.22 11.80 -12.05
CA ALA A 171 -24.67 11.98 -13.43
C ALA A 171 -25.19 10.67 -14.04
N VAL A 172 -24.50 9.55 -13.85
CA VAL A 172 -24.93 8.23 -14.33
C VAL A 172 -26.22 7.77 -13.65
N GLN A 173 -26.35 7.99 -12.33
CA GLN A 173 -27.59 7.67 -11.61
C GLN A 173 -28.77 8.52 -12.07
N GLY A 174 -28.55 9.82 -12.35
CA GLY A 174 -29.56 10.71 -12.90
C GLY A 174 -30.08 10.26 -14.27
N LEU A 175 -29.18 9.79 -15.14
CA LEU A 175 -29.55 9.26 -16.47
C LEU A 175 -30.36 7.97 -16.38
N SER A 176 -30.06 7.11 -15.39
CA SER A 176 -30.81 5.85 -15.18
C SER A 176 -32.27 6.05 -14.74
N LEU A 177 -32.59 7.20 -14.17
CA LEU A 177 -33.96 7.56 -13.72
C LEU A 177 -34.82 8.19 -14.85
N ILE A 178 -34.21 8.60 -15.97
CA ILE A 178 -34.92 9.24 -17.08
C ILE A 178 -35.45 8.22 -18.09
N HIS A 179 -35.08 6.95 -18.00
CA HIS A 179 -35.46 5.88 -18.94
C HIS A 179 -36.45 4.87 -18.36
N ILE A 180 -37.27 5.26 -17.37
CA ILE A 180 -38.44 4.46 -16.90
C ILE A 180 -39.72 5.17 -17.25
#